data_fddab457e78a39d18e04d9de1450f3f3
#
_entry.id   fddab457e78a39d18e04d9de1450f3f3
#
_cell.length_a   1.000
_cell.length_b   1.000
_cell.length_c   1.000
_cell.angle_alpha   90.00
_cell.angle_beta   90.00
_cell.angle_gamma   90.00
#
_symmetry.space_group_name_H-M   'P 1'
#
loop_
_entity.id
_entity.type
_entity.pdbx_description
1 polymer ?
#
loop_
_entity_poly.entity_id
_entity_poly.type
_entity_poly.pdbx_seq_one_letter_code
_entity_poly.pdbx_strand_id
1 'polypeptide(L)'
;NPLIATLGTMSIITGFSLVLTGGLTKSMMLPEFNYIGVGRIFNVPIPLIIMLLVMFLLWVLMSKTKFGRFLYASGNNPDASLLLGVPVVRVQFYLYVLSGLSGAIAGVLLTAMLGAAAPNAAGSHLLTIIAAIILGGTSLYGGIGSVWGTLFAVLILGTINNGLTLMNVSSSWQEVAKGTVLILAVGLDQWRMRA
;
A
#
# COMPACT_ATOMS: atom_id res chain seq x y z
N ASN A 1 -8.97 14.03 13.79
CA ASN A 1 -8.61 13.97 12.37
C ASN A 1 -7.94 12.63 12.06
N PRO A 2 -8.46 11.83 11.10
CA PRO A 2 -7.94 10.50 10.77
C PRO A 2 -6.45 10.52 10.37
N LEU A 3 -6.00 11.54 9.66
CA LEU A 3 -4.60 11.68 9.25
C LEU A 3 -3.66 11.80 10.45
N ILE A 4 -4.03 12.60 11.46
CA ILE A 4 -3.20 12.77 12.65
C ILE A 4 -3.13 11.47 13.46
N ALA A 5 -4.27 10.77 13.59
CA ALA A 5 -4.33 9.49 14.29
C ALA A 5 -3.45 8.42 13.60
N THR A 6 -3.52 8.31 12.27
CA THR A 6 -2.72 7.32 11.52
C THR A 6 -1.23 7.65 11.53
N LEU A 7 -0.84 8.92 11.38
CA LEU A 7 0.56 9.33 11.49
C LEU A 7 1.11 9.12 12.91
N GLY A 8 0.31 9.43 13.94
CA GLY A 8 0.66 9.16 15.32
C GLY A 8 0.87 7.68 15.60
N THR A 9 -0.04 6.83 15.13
CA THR A 9 0.07 5.37 15.27
C THR A 9 1.31 4.85 14.52
N MET A 10 1.56 5.33 13.31
CA MET A 10 2.76 4.98 12.53
C MET A 10 4.04 5.33 13.32
N SER A 11 4.10 6.54 13.91
CA SER A 11 5.26 6.98 14.71
C SER A 11 5.46 6.11 15.95
N ILE A 12 4.38 5.74 16.64
CA ILE A 12 4.44 4.85 17.81
C ILE A 12 4.98 3.47 17.42
N ILE A 13 4.45 2.87 16.35
CA ILE A 13 4.88 1.52 15.88
C ILE A 13 6.34 1.57 15.43
N THR A 14 6.75 2.60 14.69
CA THR A 14 8.15 2.76 14.26
C THR A 14 9.07 2.95 15.46
N GLY A 15 8.70 3.80 16.42
CA GLY A 15 9.46 3.99 17.65
C GLY A 15 9.61 2.71 18.46
N PHE A 16 8.53 1.95 18.60
CA PHE A 16 8.55 0.66 19.29
C PHE A 16 9.45 -0.36 18.56
N SER A 17 9.40 -0.40 17.24
CA SER A 17 10.27 -1.24 16.42
C SER A 17 11.76 -0.88 16.60
N LEU A 18 12.09 0.42 16.66
CA LEU A 18 13.46 0.89 16.92
C LEU A 18 13.94 0.51 18.33
N VAL A 19 13.08 0.61 19.34
CA VAL A 19 13.40 0.18 20.71
C VAL A 19 13.70 -1.31 20.78
N LEU A 20 12.86 -2.14 20.14
CA LEU A 20 13.04 -3.61 20.14
C LEU A 20 14.31 -4.06 19.39
N THR A 21 14.69 -3.35 18.33
CA THR A 21 15.86 -3.69 17.52
C THR A 21 17.13 -2.99 17.98
N GLY A 22 17.04 -2.02 18.89
CA GLY A 22 18.15 -1.15 19.27
C GLY A 22 18.58 -0.22 18.12
N GLY A 23 17.67 0.08 17.19
CA GLY A 23 17.96 0.88 16.00
C GLY A 23 18.77 0.18 14.91
N LEU A 24 19.15 -1.08 15.13
CA LEU A 24 20.00 -1.84 14.21
C LEU A 24 19.18 -2.80 13.35
N THR A 25 19.65 -3.03 12.12
CA THR A 25 19.13 -4.11 11.27
C THR A 25 19.56 -5.45 11.84
N LYS A 26 18.61 -6.32 12.14
CA LYS A 26 18.87 -7.68 12.62
C LYS A 26 18.78 -8.66 11.46
N SER A 27 19.90 -9.33 11.18
CA SER A 27 19.94 -10.38 10.16
C SER A 27 19.10 -11.58 10.60
N MET A 28 18.37 -12.16 9.68
CA MET A 28 17.53 -13.34 9.88
C MET A 28 18.12 -14.49 9.06
N MET A 29 18.77 -15.43 9.75
CA MET A 29 19.44 -16.57 9.12
C MET A 29 18.57 -17.86 9.14
N LEU A 30 17.25 -17.72 8.95
CA LEU A 30 16.33 -18.84 8.80
C LEU A 30 16.11 -19.14 7.31
N PRO A 31 16.69 -20.21 6.75
CA PRO A 31 16.61 -20.52 5.31
C PRO A 31 15.16 -20.69 4.85
N GLU A 32 14.32 -21.31 5.69
CA GLU A 32 12.91 -21.56 5.40
C GLU A 32 12.11 -20.26 5.28
N PHE A 33 12.39 -19.28 6.14
CA PHE A 33 11.75 -17.97 6.08
C PHE A 33 12.20 -17.16 4.86
N ASN A 34 13.49 -17.16 4.57
CA ASN A 34 14.04 -16.49 3.41
C ASN A 34 13.53 -17.11 2.10
N TYR A 35 13.20 -18.41 2.09
CA TYR A 35 12.60 -19.06 0.93
C TYR A 35 11.27 -18.43 0.53
N ILE A 36 10.48 -17.91 1.48
CA ILE A 36 9.23 -17.19 1.18
C ILE A 36 9.51 -15.90 0.39
N GLY A 37 10.64 -15.25 0.65
CA GLY A 37 11.02 -13.99 -0.01
C GLY A 37 11.74 -14.14 -1.35
N VAL A 38 12.57 -15.20 -1.49
CA VAL A 38 13.47 -15.38 -2.65
C VAL A 38 13.14 -16.63 -3.45
N GLY A 39 12.35 -17.56 -2.87
CA GLY A 39 12.00 -18.83 -3.49
C GLY A 39 11.16 -18.66 -4.76
N ARG A 40 11.21 -19.69 -5.60
CA ARG A 40 10.45 -19.75 -6.84
C ARG A 40 9.64 -21.04 -6.93
N ILE A 41 8.40 -20.92 -7.35
CA ILE A 41 7.51 -22.05 -7.68
C ILE A 41 7.21 -21.96 -9.18
N PHE A 42 7.50 -22.99 -9.95
CA PHE A 42 7.38 -23.00 -11.43
C PHE A 42 8.06 -21.79 -12.10
N ASN A 43 9.25 -21.42 -11.63
CA ASN A 43 10.01 -20.25 -12.11
C ASN A 43 9.40 -18.88 -11.77
N VAL A 44 8.28 -18.83 -11.02
CA VAL A 44 7.61 -17.61 -10.57
C VAL A 44 8.02 -17.29 -9.13
N PRO A 45 8.45 -16.06 -8.82
CA PRO A 45 8.79 -15.68 -7.44
C PRO A 45 7.57 -15.81 -6.51
N ILE A 46 7.78 -16.41 -5.33
CA ILE A 46 6.72 -16.58 -4.32
C ILE A 46 6.06 -15.23 -3.94
N PRO A 47 6.79 -14.12 -3.73
CA PRO A 47 6.17 -12.83 -3.42
C PRO A 47 5.18 -12.36 -4.49
N LEU A 48 5.46 -12.63 -5.78
CA LEU A 48 4.54 -12.29 -6.86
C LEU A 48 3.24 -13.10 -6.77
N ILE A 49 3.34 -14.39 -6.46
CA ILE A 49 2.16 -15.25 -6.29
C ILE A 49 1.30 -14.77 -5.12
N ILE A 50 1.92 -14.46 -3.98
CA ILE A 50 1.22 -13.95 -2.80
C ILE A 50 0.57 -12.59 -3.10
N MET A 51 1.29 -11.69 -3.78
CA MET A 51 0.76 -10.40 -4.20
C MET A 51 -0.50 -10.55 -5.07
N LEU A 52 -0.43 -11.40 -6.10
CA LEU A 52 -1.57 -11.62 -7.00
C LEU A 52 -2.76 -12.27 -6.27
N LEU A 53 -2.50 -13.19 -5.35
CA LEU A 53 -3.53 -13.84 -4.54
C LEU A 53 -4.22 -12.82 -3.62
N VAL A 54 -3.46 -12.00 -2.89
CA VAL A 54 -4.01 -10.95 -2.02
C VAL A 54 -4.81 -9.94 -2.85
N MET A 55 -4.30 -9.51 -3.99
CA MET A 55 -5.00 -8.60 -4.89
C MET A 55 -6.30 -9.21 -5.42
N PHE A 56 -6.29 -10.46 -5.82
CA PHE A 56 -7.49 -11.17 -6.27
C PHE A 56 -8.55 -11.24 -5.17
N LEU A 57 -8.14 -11.58 -3.94
CA LEU A 57 -9.05 -11.62 -2.79
C LEU A 57 -9.64 -10.23 -2.49
N LEU A 58 -8.82 -9.19 -2.50
CA LEU A 58 -9.28 -7.81 -2.30
C LEU A 58 -10.20 -7.37 -3.45
N TRP A 59 -9.88 -7.71 -4.69
CA TRP A 59 -10.77 -7.40 -5.81
C TRP A 59 -12.13 -8.08 -5.68
N VAL A 60 -12.18 -9.36 -5.33
CA VAL A 60 -13.45 -10.09 -5.08
C VAL A 60 -14.21 -9.43 -3.93
N LEU A 61 -13.52 -9.11 -2.83
CA LEU A 61 -14.12 -8.46 -1.66
C LEU A 61 -14.74 -7.10 -2.02
N MET A 62 -14.02 -6.27 -2.78
CA MET A 62 -14.46 -4.93 -3.17
C MET A 62 -15.56 -4.95 -4.25
N SER A 63 -15.44 -5.84 -5.25
CA SER A 63 -16.31 -5.82 -6.44
C SER A 63 -17.53 -6.74 -6.31
N LYS A 64 -17.44 -7.84 -5.56
CA LYS A 64 -18.47 -8.89 -5.56
C LYS A 64 -19.25 -9.01 -4.25
N THR A 65 -18.82 -8.34 -3.17
CA THR A 65 -19.48 -8.47 -1.86
C THR A 65 -20.33 -7.25 -1.48
N LYS A 66 -21.21 -7.43 -0.48
CA LYS A 66 -21.95 -6.35 0.15
C LYS A 66 -21.03 -5.35 0.84
N PHE A 67 -19.90 -5.84 1.38
CA PHE A 67 -18.90 -5.02 2.03
C PHE A 67 -18.32 -3.96 1.08
N GLY A 68 -17.93 -4.35 -0.13
CA GLY A 68 -17.41 -3.41 -1.13
C GLY A 68 -18.44 -2.33 -1.52
N ARG A 69 -19.73 -2.72 -1.70
CA ARG A 69 -20.79 -1.74 -1.98
C ARG A 69 -20.96 -0.73 -0.83
N PHE A 70 -20.96 -1.21 0.41
CA PHE A 70 -21.06 -0.34 1.58
C PHE A 70 -19.83 0.56 1.73
N LEU A 71 -18.65 0.04 1.40
CA LEU A 71 -17.42 0.81 1.41
C LEU A 71 -17.46 1.99 0.43
N TYR A 72 -17.82 1.75 -0.83
CA TYR A 72 -17.91 2.82 -1.84
C TYR A 72 -19.05 3.82 -1.51
N ALA A 73 -20.18 3.34 -1.04
CA ALA A 73 -21.28 4.21 -0.60
C ALA A 73 -20.86 5.10 0.56
N SER A 74 -20.27 4.52 1.62
CA SER A 74 -19.81 5.28 2.80
C SER A 74 -18.67 6.24 2.49
N GLY A 75 -17.83 5.91 1.49
CA GLY A 75 -16.77 6.80 1.03
C GLY A 75 -17.28 7.98 0.23
N ASN A 76 -18.39 7.82 -0.50
CA ASN A 76 -18.98 8.89 -1.30
C ASN A 76 -19.77 9.90 -0.44
N ASN A 77 -20.64 9.42 0.43
CA ASN A 77 -21.38 10.25 1.38
C ASN A 77 -21.71 9.44 2.65
N PRO A 78 -20.95 9.61 3.74
CA PRO A 78 -21.18 8.88 4.98
C PRO A 78 -22.55 9.11 5.59
N ASP A 79 -23.05 10.37 5.58
CA ASP A 79 -24.30 10.75 6.22
C ASP A 79 -25.51 10.17 5.46
N ALA A 80 -25.52 10.28 4.14
CA ALA A 80 -26.55 9.66 3.30
C ALA A 80 -26.53 8.12 3.45
N SER A 81 -25.36 7.52 3.56
CA SER A 81 -25.20 6.07 3.75
C SER A 81 -25.78 5.61 5.09
N LEU A 82 -25.59 6.38 6.16
CA LEU A 82 -26.18 6.10 7.46
C LEU A 82 -27.71 6.11 7.39
N LEU A 83 -28.32 7.09 6.70
CA LEU A 83 -29.76 7.18 6.50
C LEU A 83 -30.32 5.98 5.71
N LEU A 84 -29.51 5.40 4.82
CA LEU A 84 -29.86 4.19 4.07
C LEU A 84 -29.57 2.88 4.84
N GLY A 85 -29.21 2.97 6.14
CA GLY A 85 -28.95 1.80 6.98
C GLY A 85 -27.60 1.13 6.79
N VAL A 86 -26.64 1.79 6.12
CA VAL A 86 -25.27 1.27 6.01
C VAL A 86 -24.55 1.44 7.35
N PRO A 87 -23.97 0.38 7.92
CA PRO A 87 -23.24 0.44 9.19
C PRO A 87 -21.83 1.04 9.00
N VAL A 88 -21.75 2.34 8.70
CA VAL A 88 -20.52 3.06 8.31
C VAL A 88 -19.36 2.80 9.27
N VAL A 89 -19.59 2.90 10.59
CA VAL A 89 -18.55 2.68 11.61
C VAL A 89 -17.97 1.27 11.54
N ARG A 90 -18.82 0.24 11.34
CA ARG A 90 -18.34 -1.14 11.20
C ARG A 90 -17.56 -1.34 9.92
N VAL A 91 -18.00 -0.72 8.82
CA VAL A 91 -17.29 -0.77 7.52
C VAL A 91 -15.90 -0.15 7.66
N GLN A 92 -15.80 1.02 8.28
CA GLN A 92 -14.51 1.68 8.55
C GLN A 92 -13.61 0.81 9.44
N PHE A 93 -14.13 0.22 10.50
CA PHE A 93 -13.35 -0.67 11.37
C PHE A 93 -12.77 -1.85 10.60
N TYR A 94 -13.57 -2.57 9.83
CA TYR A 94 -13.07 -3.68 9.01
C TYR A 94 -12.08 -3.24 7.93
N LEU A 95 -12.24 -2.03 7.39
CA LEU A 95 -11.27 -1.47 6.44
C LEU A 95 -9.89 -1.26 7.07
N TYR A 96 -9.84 -0.70 8.29
CA TYR A 96 -8.58 -0.56 9.02
C TYR A 96 -7.94 -1.91 9.36
N VAL A 97 -8.73 -2.90 9.74
CA VAL A 97 -8.24 -4.26 9.99
C VAL A 97 -7.65 -4.88 8.72
N LEU A 98 -8.34 -4.77 7.58
CA LEU A 98 -7.85 -5.26 6.29
C LEU A 98 -6.57 -4.55 5.84
N SER A 99 -6.50 -3.23 6.03
CA SER A 99 -5.30 -2.43 5.74
C SER A 99 -4.12 -2.90 6.60
N GLY A 100 -4.33 -3.07 7.91
CA GLY A 100 -3.29 -3.58 8.83
C GLY A 100 -2.83 -4.98 8.47
N LEU A 101 -3.74 -5.90 8.12
CA LEU A 101 -3.43 -7.25 7.65
C LEU A 101 -2.59 -7.23 6.37
N SER A 102 -2.97 -6.41 5.39
CA SER A 102 -2.23 -6.26 4.14
C SER A 102 -0.83 -5.70 4.39
N GLY A 103 -0.71 -4.71 5.29
CA GLY A 103 0.57 -4.16 5.72
C GLY A 103 1.46 -5.19 6.43
N ALA A 104 0.88 -6.04 7.30
CA ALA A 104 1.61 -7.12 7.97
C ALA A 104 2.14 -8.16 6.98
N ILE A 105 1.33 -8.59 6.00
CA ILE A 105 1.77 -9.50 4.93
C ILE A 105 2.91 -8.88 4.13
N ALA A 106 2.80 -7.61 3.75
CA ALA A 106 3.84 -6.90 3.02
C ALA A 106 5.13 -6.78 3.84
N GLY A 107 5.03 -6.49 5.14
CA GLY A 107 6.18 -6.42 6.05
C GLY A 107 6.91 -7.76 6.20
N VAL A 108 6.18 -8.86 6.34
CA VAL A 108 6.74 -10.22 6.39
C VAL A 108 7.46 -10.55 5.09
N LEU A 109 6.85 -10.26 3.93
CA LEU A 109 7.47 -10.49 2.62
C LEU A 109 8.72 -9.64 2.43
N LEU A 110 8.67 -8.36 2.80
CA LEU A 110 9.82 -7.46 2.70
C LEU A 110 10.99 -7.96 3.56
N THR A 111 10.73 -8.38 4.80
CA THR A 111 11.74 -8.95 5.70
C THR A 111 12.33 -10.25 5.13
N ALA A 112 11.50 -11.11 4.56
CA ALA A 112 11.95 -12.35 3.92
C ALA A 112 12.79 -12.08 2.66
N MET A 113 12.44 -11.06 1.85
CA MET A 113 13.21 -10.66 0.67
C MET A 113 14.56 -10.05 1.04
N LEU A 114 14.63 -9.26 2.11
CA LEU A 114 15.86 -8.63 2.57
C LEU A 114 16.76 -9.60 3.36
N GLY A 115 16.23 -10.72 3.85
CA GLY A 115 16.93 -11.60 4.80
C GLY A 115 17.27 -10.92 6.13
N ALA A 116 16.64 -9.78 6.41
CA ALA A 116 16.92 -8.97 7.58
C ALA A 116 15.70 -8.14 8.00
N ALA A 117 15.52 -7.98 9.31
CA ALA A 117 14.52 -7.09 9.88
C ALA A 117 15.13 -5.69 10.04
N ALA A 118 14.76 -4.77 9.14
CA ALA A 118 15.20 -3.38 9.17
C ALA A 118 14.01 -2.47 9.54
N PRO A 119 14.03 -1.78 10.69
CA PRO A 119 12.90 -0.97 11.18
C PRO A 119 12.45 0.13 10.21
N ASN A 120 13.38 0.67 9.43
CA ASN A 120 13.12 1.79 8.52
C ASN A 120 12.94 1.36 7.04
N ALA A 121 12.92 0.06 6.73
CA ALA A 121 12.90 -0.44 5.35
C ALA A 121 11.67 0.04 4.54
N ALA A 122 10.52 0.20 5.19
CA ALA A 122 9.28 0.59 4.54
C ALA A 122 9.07 2.12 4.44
N GLY A 123 9.87 2.93 5.14
CA GLY A 123 9.65 4.39 5.22
C GLY A 123 9.68 5.09 3.86
N SER A 124 10.59 4.71 2.97
CA SER A 124 10.71 5.28 1.62
C SER A 124 9.57 4.87 0.66
N HIS A 125 8.78 3.86 1.01
CA HIS A 125 7.70 3.38 0.14
C HIS A 125 6.38 4.13 0.32
N LEU A 126 6.19 4.89 1.42
CA LEU A 126 4.93 5.57 1.73
C LEU A 126 4.47 6.49 0.58
N LEU A 127 5.35 7.38 0.11
CA LEU A 127 5.03 8.29 -0.99
C LEU A 127 4.75 7.56 -2.29
N THR A 128 5.50 6.51 -2.57
CA THR A 128 5.29 5.67 -3.77
C THR A 128 3.94 4.96 -3.74
N ILE A 129 3.51 4.46 -2.56
CA ILE A 129 2.21 3.81 -2.37
C ILE A 129 1.08 4.83 -2.61
N ILE A 130 1.18 6.03 -2.01
CA ILE A 130 0.18 7.09 -2.20
C ILE A 130 0.10 7.47 -3.68
N ALA A 131 1.25 7.69 -4.34
CA ALA A 131 1.29 8.01 -5.77
C ALA A 131 0.66 6.90 -6.62
N ALA A 132 0.94 5.63 -6.31
CA ALA A 132 0.37 4.49 -7.03
C ALA A 132 -1.16 4.41 -6.87
N ILE A 133 -1.69 4.68 -5.69
CA ILE A 133 -3.13 4.65 -5.42
C ILE A 133 -3.85 5.75 -6.21
N ILE A 134 -3.31 6.97 -6.20
CA ILE A 134 -3.90 8.11 -6.93
C ILE A 134 -3.79 7.92 -8.44
N LEU A 135 -2.60 7.54 -8.93
CA LEU A 135 -2.37 7.25 -10.35
C LEU A 135 -3.26 6.09 -10.84
N GLY A 136 -3.55 5.14 -9.95
CA GLY A 136 -4.46 4.01 -10.20
C GLY A 136 -5.95 4.40 -10.26
N GLY A 137 -6.28 5.69 -10.06
CA GLY A 137 -7.64 6.22 -10.14
C GLY A 137 -8.46 6.06 -8.86
N THR A 138 -7.79 5.89 -7.71
CA THR A 138 -8.46 5.94 -6.40
C THR A 138 -8.47 7.37 -5.89
N SER A 139 -9.65 7.91 -5.62
CA SER A 139 -9.82 9.27 -5.12
C SER A 139 -9.44 9.39 -3.66
N LEU A 140 -8.70 10.44 -3.30
CA LEU A 140 -8.40 10.79 -1.89
C LEU A 140 -9.63 11.25 -1.11
N TYR A 141 -10.66 11.69 -1.80
CA TYR A 141 -11.90 12.16 -1.18
C TYR A 141 -12.89 11.03 -0.92
N GLY A 142 -12.58 9.82 -1.39
CA GLY A 142 -13.39 8.62 -1.19
C GLY A 142 -14.34 8.32 -2.34
N GLY A 143 -15.12 7.25 -2.18
CA GLY A 143 -16.20 6.86 -3.10
C GLY A 143 -15.77 6.21 -4.42
N ILE A 144 -14.55 6.43 -4.88
CA ILE A 144 -14.02 5.93 -6.16
C ILE A 144 -12.68 5.24 -5.94
N GLY A 145 -12.51 4.07 -6.53
CA GLY A 145 -11.25 3.35 -6.50
C GLY A 145 -11.25 2.11 -7.40
N SER A 146 -10.06 1.70 -7.82
CA SER A 146 -9.88 0.53 -8.67
C SER A 146 -8.66 -0.28 -8.25
N VAL A 147 -8.90 -1.54 -7.86
CA VAL A 147 -7.81 -2.48 -7.51
C VAL A 147 -6.91 -2.73 -8.73
N TRP A 148 -7.49 -2.92 -9.90
CA TRP A 148 -6.73 -3.12 -11.15
C TRP A 148 -5.96 -1.86 -11.56
N GLY A 149 -6.58 -0.68 -11.41
CA GLY A 149 -5.91 0.59 -11.67
C GLY A 149 -4.67 0.76 -10.79
N THR A 150 -4.79 0.46 -9.50
CA THR A 150 -3.67 0.50 -8.55
C THR A 150 -2.57 -0.51 -8.93
N LEU A 151 -2.93 -1.74 -9.37
CA LEU A 151 -1.93 -2.71 -9.86
C LEU A 151 -1.11 -2.15 -11.02
N PHE A 152 -1.78 -1.63 -12.06
CA PHE A 152 -1.07 -1.06 -13.21
C PHE A 152 -0.21 0.13 -12.81
N ALA A 153 -0.68 0.98 -11.92
CA ALA A 153 0.09 2.11 -11.41
C ALA A 153 1.36 1.66 -10.66
N VAL A 154 1.25 0.63 -9.81
CA VAL A 154 2.42 0.04 -9.12
C VAL A 154 3.42 -0.53 -10.12
N LEU A 155 2.95 -1.24 -11.15
CA LEU A 155 3.83 -1.79 -12.19
C LEU A 155 4.55 -0.68 -12.98
N ILE A 156 3.84 0.39 -13.34
CA ILE A 156 4.43 1.54 -14.04
C ILE A 156 5.49 2.22 -13.17
N LEU A 157 5.16 2.56 -11.92
CA LEU A 157 6.09 3.21 -11.00
C LEU A 157 7.29 2.31 -10.69
N GLY A 158 7.07 1.01 -10.51
CA GLY A 158 8.12 0.02 -10.31
C GLY A 158 9.06 -0.08 -11.50
N THR A 159 8.50 -0.09 -12.72
CA THR A 159 9.30 -0.12 -13.96
C THR A 159 10.12 1.15 -14.14
N ILE A 160 9.53 2.33 -13.87
CA ILE A 160 10.25 3.61 -13.91
C ILE A 160 11.39 3.60 -12.90
N ASN A 161 11.12 3.19 -11.65
CA ASN A 161 12.14 3.15 -10.60
C ASN A 161 13.29 2.19 -10.94
N ASN A 162 12.96 1.01 -11.48
CA ASN A 162 13.96 0.04 -11.95
C ASN A 162 14.78 0.59 -13.13
N GLY A 163 14.12 1.23 -14.10
CA GLY A 163 14.78 1.89 -15.22
C GLY A 163 15.77 2.96 -14.78
N LEU A 164 15.38 3.85 -13.86
CA LEU A 164 16.26 4.87 -13.29
C LEU A 164 17.46 4.24 -12.56
N THR A 165 17.25 3.13 -11.86
CA THR A 165 18.33 2.39 -11.19
C THR A 165 19.31 1.79 -12.20
N LEU A 166 18.83 1.20 -13.29
CA LEU A 166 19.65 0.65 -14.36
C LEU A 166 20.45 1.74 -15.10
N MET A 167 19.93 2.95 -15.19
CA MET A 167 20.61 4.13 -15.73
C MET A 167 21.60 4.76 -14.73
N ASN A 168 21.85 4.13 -13.58
CA ASN A 168 22.69 4.63 -12.50
C ASN A 168 22.29 6.03 -11.96
N VAL A 169 21.01 6.37 -12.05
CA VAL A 169 20.48 7.62 -11.45
C VAL A 169 20.52 7.47 -9.92
N SER A 170 21.11 8.45 -9.23
CA SER A 170 21.22 8.40 -7.78
C SER A 170 19.84 8.34 -7.09
N SER A 171 19.80 7.69 -5.93
CA SER A 171 18.56 7.53 -5.15
C SER A 171 17.88 8.87 -4.83
N SER A 172 18.68 9.94 -4.65
CA SER A 172 18.16 11.29 -4.41
C SER A 172 17.34 11.82 -5.60
N TRP A 173 17.81 11.61 -6.83
CA TRP A 173 17.04 11.99 -8.02
C TRP A 173 15.81 11.11 -8.24
N GLN A 174 15.86 9.84 -7.84
CA GLN A 174 14.69 8.96 -7.85
C GLN A 174 13.61 9.46 -6.88
N GLU A 175 13.98 9.98 -5.70
CA GLU A 175 13.02 10.60 -4.76
C GLU A 175 12.40 11.88 -5.35
N VAL A 176 13.17 12.72 -6.05
CA VAL A 176 12.64 13.90 -6.77
C VAL A 176 11.64 13.47 -7.83
N ALA A 177 11.97 12.44 -8.63
CA ALA A 177 11.06 11.90 -9.65
C ALA A 177 9.75 11.38 -9.05
N LYS A 178 9.80 10.62 -7.95
CA LYS A 178 8.60 10.14 -7.22
C LYS A 178 7.73 11.30 -6.72
N GLY A 179 8.35 12.31 -6.11
CA GLY A 179 7.64 13.50 -5.64
C GLY A 179 6.95 14.25 -6.78
N THR A 180 7.63 14.39 -7.91
CA THR A 180 7.07 15.05 -9.10
C THR A 180 5.86 14.28 -9.64
N VAL A 181 5.97 12.95 -9.77
CA VAL A 181 4.86 12.09 -10.21
C VAL A 181 3.67 12.19 -9.26
N LEU A 182 3.92 12.23 -7.95
CA LEU A 182 2.87 12.40 -6.95
C LEU A 182 2.13 13.73 -7.12
N ILE A 183 2.84 14.85 -7.28
CA ILE A 183 2.23 16.17 -7.48
C ILE A 183 1.39 16.20 -8.76
N LEU A 184 1.91 15.65 -9.84
CA LEU A 184 1.17 15.55 -11.10
C LEU A 184 -0.07 14.68 -10.98
N ALA A 185 0.02 13.53 -10.30
CA ALA A 185 -1.11 12.63 -10.08
C ALA A 185 -2.22 13.30 -9.26
N VAL A 186 -1.87 13.97 -8.17
CA VAL A 186 -2.83 14.73 -7.33
C VAL A 186 -3.44 15.89 -8.11
N GLY A 187 -2.65 16.62 -8.91
CA GLY A 187 -3.14 17.70 -9.74
C GLY A 187 -4.17 17.23 -10.79
N LEU A 188 -3.90 16.07 -11.40
CA LEU A 188 -4.82 15.45 -12.35
C LEU A 188 -6.11 14.95 -11.67
N ASP A 189 -6.01 14.38 -10.48
CA ASP A 189 -7.18 13.95 -9.71
C ASP A 189 -8.09 15.13 -9.36
N GLN A 190 -7.52 16.23 -8.89
CA GLN A 190 -8.28 17.45 -8.62
C GLN A 190 -8.93 18.05 -9.85
N TRP A 191 -8.24 18.04 -10.99
CA TRP A 191 -8.79 18.57 -12.24
C TRP A 191 -9.97 17.73 -12.74
N ARG A 192 -9.86 16.40 -12.65
CA ARG A 192 -10.95 15.47 -13.00
C ARG A 192 -12.20 15.66 -12.14
N MET A 193 -12.05 16.06 -10.88
CA MET A 193 -13.20 16.26 -10.00
C MET A 193 -13.89 17.62 -10.17
N ARG A 194 -13.23 18.56 -10.86
CA ARG A 194 -13.81 19.89 -11.18
C ARG A 194 -14.50 19.92 -12.54
N ALA A 195 -14.22 18.96 -13.42
CA ALA A 195 -14.84 18.79 -14.72
C ALA A 195 -16.05 17.86 -14.65
#